data_caf6348891ec00418cb57212a4f5337e
#
_entry.id   caf6348891ec00418cb57212a4f5337e
#
_cell.length_a   1.000
_cell.length_b   1.000
_cell.length_c   1.000
_cell.angle_alpha   90.00
_cell.angle_beta   90.00
_cell.angle_gamma   90.00
#
_symmetry.space_group_name_H-M   'P 1'
#
loop_
_entity.id
_entity.type
_entity.pdbx_description
1 polymer ?
#
loop_
_entity_poly.entity_id
_entity_poly.type
_entity_poly.pdbx_seq_one_letter_code
_entity_poly.pdbx_strand_id
1 'polypeptide(L)'
;YQDERSQQIYNVIDKGRVMQQAFRGMTLLDYAINASLVLSYVAMRKEDKAGLVTFDEHFDTFVPASKQPGYMQTLLESLYSQQTTFGETDFSALCVHLNKHVSKRSLLVLYTNFSSIGGMNRQLSYLKQLNRQHRLLVVFFEDVDLKEYIAQPAKDTEGYYRHVIAEKFAYEKRLIVSTL
;
A
#
# COMPACT_ATOMS: atom_id res chain seq x y z
N TYR A 1 -34.58 4.94 -11.87
CA TYR A 1 -33.96 4.33 -10.67
C TYR A 1 -32.59 3.85 -11.07
N GLN A 2 -31.56 4.69 -10.87
CA GLN A 2 -30.19 4.21 -10.82
C GLN A 2 -30.05 3.52 -9.47
N ASP A 3 -30.07 2.20 -9.49
CA ASP A 3 -29.48 1.41 -8.41
C ASP A 3 -28.00 1.84 -8.33
N GLU A 4 -27.67 2.74 -7.43
CA GLU A 4 -26.30 3.00 -7.04
C GLU A 4 -25.78 1.71 -6.40
N ARG A 5 -25.25 0.83 -7.25
CA ARG A 5 -24.64 -0.41 -6.79
C ARG A 5 -23.48 -0.04 -5.89
N SER A 6 -23.60 -0.35 -4.60
CA SER A 6 -22.50 -0.14 -3.66
C SER A 6 -21.24 -0.81 -4.19
N GLN A 7 -20.13 -0.07 -4.20
CA GLN A 7 -18.83 -0.58 -4.61
C GLN A 7 -18.21 -1.41 -3.51
N GLN A 8 -17.37 -2.36 -3.89
CA GLN A 8 -16.51 -3.06 -2.96
C GLN A 8 -15.13 -2.41 -2.98
N ILE A 9 -14.62 -2.05 -1.81
CA ILE A 9 -13.31 -1.48 -1.63
C ILE A 9 -12.52 -2.38 -0.69
N TYR A 10 -11.39 -2.88 -1.16
CA TYR A 10 -10.45 -3.62 -0.35
C TYR A 10 -9.20 -2.80 -0.11
N ASN A 11 -8.87 -2.57 1.15
CA ASN A 11 -7.55 -2.08 1.53
C ASN A 11 -6.61 -3.28 1.55
N VAL A 12 -5.56 -3.23 0.74
CA VAL A 12 -4.57 -4.28 0.58
C VAL A 12 -3.24 -3.77 1.13
N ILE A 13 -2.78 -4.31 2.23
CA ILE A 13 -1.62 -3.82 2.96
C ILE A 13 -0.46 -4.79 2.84
N ASP A 14 0.64 -4.31 2.26
CA ASP A 14 1.92 -4.98 2.25
C ASP A 14 2.55 -4.89 3.65
N LYS A 15 2.88 -6.03 4.24
CA LYS A 15 3.54 -6.13 5.54
C LYS A 15 5.00 -6.57 5.43
N GLY A 16 5.55 -6.53 4.23
CA GLY A 16 6.92 -6.94 3.97
C GLY A 16 7.96 -5.90 4.38
N ARG A 17 9.20 -6.22 4.08
CA ARG A 17 10.38 -5.42 4.45
C ARG A 17 10.31 -3.96 3.98
N VAL A 18 9.73 -3.70 2.82
CA VAL A 18 9.60 -2.35 2.28
C VAL A 18 8.73 -1.41 3.14
N MET A 19 7.92 -1.98 4.02
CA MET A 19 7.03 -1.25 4.94
C MET A 19 7.62 -1.06 6.34
N GLN A 20 8.84 -1.54 6.59
CA GLN A 20 9.52 -1.40 7.87
C GLN A 20 10.11 -0.01 8.09
N GLN A 21 10.40 0.72 7.03
CA GLN A 21 10.96 2.06 7.11
C GLN A 21 10.15 2.92 8.08
N ALA A 22 10.84 3.58 9.00
CA ALA A 22 10.20 4.46 9.97
C ALA A 22 10.27 5.93 9.53
N PHE A 23 9.21 6.65 9.84
CA PHE A 23 9.11 8.08 9.65
C PHE A 23 8.40 8.69 10.85
N ARG A 24 9.03 9.66 11.52
CA ARG A 24 8.50 10.34 12.71
C ARG A 24 7.97 9.38 13.78
N GLY A 25 8.73 8.31 14.06
CA GLY A 25 8.45 7.35 15.13
C GLY A 25 7.44 6.26 14.79
N MET A 26 6.91 6.23 13.56
CA MET A 26 5.99 5.19 13.07
C MET A 26 6.54 4.53 11.82
N THR A 27 6.28 3.24 11.64
CA THR A 27 6.62 2.54 10.39
C THR A 27 5.64 2.91 9.27
N LEU A 28 6.02 2.66 8.02
CA LEU A 28 5.10 2.81 6.89
C LEU A 28 3.87 1.90 7.05
N LEU A 29 4.06 0.71 7.65
CA LEU A 29 2.96 -0.18 7.98
C LEU A 29 1.95 0.48 8.92
N ASP A 30 2.41 1.18 9.96
CA ASP A 30 1.53 1.89 10.89
C ASP A 30 0.73 2.99 10.18
N TYR A 31 1.36 3.75 9.30
CA TYR A 31 0.66 4.74 8.48
C TYR A 31 -0.36 4.10 7.54
N ALA A 32 -0.03 2.98 6.92
CA ALA A 32 -0.95 2.25 6.06
C ALA A 32 -2.17 1.74 6.84
N ILE A 33 -1.97 1.21 8.03
CA ILE A 33 -3.05 0.77 8.94
C ILE A 33 -3.99 1.94 9.25
N ASN A 34 -3.44 3.08 9.64
CA ASN A 34 -4.24 4.25 9.95
C ASN A 34 -4.99 4.79 8.73
N ALA A 35 -4.32 4.88 7.58
CA ALA A 35 -4.94 5.33 6.33
C ALA A 35 -6.07 4.40 5.87
N SER A 36 -5.87 3.09 5.96
CA SER A 36 -6.89 2.10 5.58
C SER A 36 -8.11 2.14 6.50
N LEU A 37 -7.90 2.41 7.78
CA LEU A 37 -9.00 2.60 8.73
C LEU A 37 -9.87 3.80 8.37
N VAL A 38 -9.24 4.95 8.07
CA VAL A 38 -9.94 6.16 7.66
C VAL A 38 -10.69 5.94 6.36
N LEU A 39 -10.07 5.32 5.35
CA LEU A 39 -10.70 5.06 4.07
C LEU A 39 -11.89 4.10 4.21
N SER A 40 -11.76 3.06 5.02
CA SER A 40 -12.85 2.13 5.32
C SER A 40 -14.03 2.84 5.97
N TYR A 41 -13.77 3.73 6.92
CA TYR A 41 -14.80 4.52 7.57
C TYR A 41 -15.55 5.43 6.58
N VAL A 42 -14.81 6.13 5.71
CA VAL A 42 -15.41 7.00 4.68
C VAL A 42 -16.23 6.19 3.68
N ALA A 43 -15.71 5.04 3.23
CA ALA A 43 -16.40 4.16 2.30
C ALA A 43 -17.73 3.65 2.89
N MET A 44 -17.71 3.19 4.12
CA MET A 44 -18.92 2.68 4.78
C MET A 44 -19.96 3.78 5.04
N ARG A 45 -19.52 5.01 5.30
CA ARG A 45 -20.43 6.17 5.40
C ARG A 45 -21.11 6.51 4.09
N LYS A 46 -20.49 6.18 2.97
CA LYS A 46 -21.08 6.33 1.62
C LYS A 46 -21.85 5.08 1.18
N GLU A 47 -22.09 4.17 2.09
CA GLU A 47 -22.76 2.90 1.84
C GLU A 47 -22.02 1.96 0.88
N ASP A 48 -20.73 2.14 0.72
CA ASP A 48 -19.86 1.18 0.06
C ASP A 48 -19.44 0.07 1.04
N LYS A 49 -19.08 -1.08 0.48
CA LYS A 49 -18.56 -2.20 1.26
C LYS A 49 -17.06 -2.09 1.41
N ALA A 50 -16.55 -2.18 2.62
CA ALA A 50 -15.13 -2.16 2.92
C ALA A 50 -14.65 -3.53 3.39
N GLY A 51 -13.51 -3.96 2.87
CA GLY A 51 -12.81 -5.17 3.28
C GLY A 51 -11.33 -4.91 3.48
N LEU A 52 -10.61 -5.92 3.93
CA LEU A 52 -9.20 -5.85 4.27
C LEU A 52 -8.46 -7.08 3.77
N VAL A 53 -7.29 -6.85 3.19
CA VAL A 53 -6.31 -7.88 2.85
C VAL A 53 -4.95 -7.45 3.40
N THR A 54 -4.26 -8.33 4.09
CA THR A 54 -2.86 -8.14 4.45
C THR A 54 -2.02 -9.28 3.92
N PHE A 55 -0.82 -8.98 3.50
CA PHE A 55 0.08 -9.98 2.91
C PHE A 55 1.55 -9.62 3.14
N ASP A 56 2.37 -10.64 3.16
CA ASP A 56 3.82 -10.57 3.09
C ASP A 56 4.32 -11.68 2.16
N GLU A 57 5.16 -12.58 2.59
CA GLU A 57 5.47 -13.81 1.84
C GLU A 57 4.25 -14.75 1.76
N HIS A 58 3.24 -14.52 2.59
CA HIS A 58 1.99 -15.26 2.66
C HIS A 58 0.80 -14.31 2.53
N PHE A 59 -0.30 -14.82 1.99
CA PHE A 59 -1.60 -14.16 2.09
C PHE A 59 -2.12 -14.39 3.51
N ASP A 60 -2.07 -13.36 4.34
CA ASP A 60 -2.25 -13.51 5.78
C ASP A 60 -3.70 -13.28 6.22
N THR A 61 -4.18 -12.03 6.16
CA THR A 61 -5.52 -11.68 6.61
C THR A 61 -6.42 -11.38 5.43
N PHE A 62 -7.63 -11.94 5.45
CA PHE A 62 -8.69 -11.60 4.52
C PHE A 62 -9.99 -11.35 5.30
N VAL A 63 -10.48 -10.12 5.23
CA VAL A 63 -11.77 -9.72 5.78
C VAL A 63 -12.68 -9.34 4.62
N PRO A 64 -13.73 -10.12 4.31
CA PRO A 64 -14.62 -9.85 3.18
C PRO A 64 -15.24 -8.47 3.26
N ALA A 65 -15.46 -7.82 2.11
CA ALA A 65 -16.07 -6.51 2.08
C ALA A 65 -17.54 -6.57 2.55
N SER A 66 -17.89 -5.69 3.48
CA SER A 66 -19.23 -5.57 4.02
C SER A 66 -19.53 -4.12 4.43
N LYS A 67 -20.80 -3.80 4.54
CA LYS A 67 -21.28 -2.52 5.08
C LYS A 67 -22.26 -2.70 6.25
N GLN A 68 -22.27 -3.88 6.85
CA GLN A 68 -23.16 -4.18 7.97
C GLN A 68 -22.83 -3.32 9.19
N PRO A 69 -23.85 -2.96 10.00
CA PRO A 69 -23.60 -2.25 11.26
C PRO A 69 -22.59 -2.98 12.14
N GLY A 70 -21.67 -2.24 12.74
CA GLY A 70 -20.61 -2.81 13.60
C GLY A 70 -19.40 -3.37 12.85
N TYR A 71 -19.39 -3.38 11.53
CA TYR A 71 -18.28 -3.94 10.73
C TYR A 71 -16.98 -3.13 10.87
N MET A 72 -17.07 -1.82 11.16
CA MET A 72 -15.91 -1.01 11.49
C MET A 72 -15.12 -1.55 12.67
N GLN A 73 -15.79 -2.09 13.68
CA GLN A 73 -15.11 -2.71 14.82
C GLN A 73 -14.32 -3.95 14.38
N THR A 74 -14.88 -4.77 13.50
CA THR A 74 -14.20 -5.94 12.93
C THR A 74 -12.95 -5.53 12.17
N LEU A 75 -13.03 -4.49 11.34
CA LEU A 75 -11.88 -3.97 10.60
C LEU A 75 -10.82 -3.39 11.54
N LEU A 76 -11.25 -2.63 12.55
CA LEU A 76 -10.37 -2.05 13.56
C LEU A 76 -9.58 -3.13 14.30
N GLU A 77 -10.25 -4.15 14.81
CA GLU A 77 -9.62 -5.26 15.51
C GLU A 77 -8.64 -6.02 14.60
N SER A 78 -9.03 -6.30 13.37
CA SER A 78 -8.16 -6.96 12.39
C SER A 78 -6.92 -6.13 12.06
N LEU A 79 -7.04 -4.81 11.92
CA LEU A 79 -5.94 -3.91 11.63
C LEU A 79 -4.95 -3.78 12.80
N TYR A 80 -5.45 -3.62 14.00
CA TYR A 80 -4.59 -3.46 15.18
C TYR A 80 -3.99 -4.77 15.70
N SER A 81 -4.50 -5.91 15.28
CA SER A 81 -3.93 -7.22 15.63
C SER A 81 -2.81 -7.68 14.67
N GLN A 82 -2.47 -6.88 13.65
CA GLN A 82 -1.47 -7.26 12.67
C GLN A 82 -0.09 -7.41 13.28
N GLN A 83 0.56 -8.52 12.95
CA GLN A 83 1.94 -8.79 13.29
C GLN A 83 2.72 -9.09 12.02
N THR A 84 3.99 -8.76 12.01
CA THR A 84 4.86 -9.02 10.86
C THR A 84 6.30 -9.24 11.31
N THR A 85 7.02 -10.06 10.56
CA THR A 85 8.47 -10.21 10.65
C THR A 85 9.22 -9.31 9.66
N PHE A 86 8.49 -8.54 8.85
CA PHE A 86 9.02 -7.74 7.76
C PHE A 86 9.88 -8.56 6.78
N GLY A 87 9.42 -9.76 6.45
CA GLY A 87 10.04 -10.63 5.44
C GLY A 87 9.82 -10.13 4.02
N GLU A 88 10.24 -10.92 3.05
CA GLU A 88 10.00 -10.62 1.64
C GLU A 88 8.50 -10.66 1.31
N THR A 89 8.09 -9.88 0.33
CA THR A 89 6.69 -9.82 -0.13
C THR A 89 6.50 -10.66 -1.37
N ASP A 90 5.45 -11.47 -1.41
CA ASP A 90 5.07 -12.28 -2.57
C ASP A 90 3.80 -11.75 -3.24
N PHE A 91 3.97 -10.95 -4.31
CA PHE A 91 2.87 -10.45 -5.12
C PHE A 91 2.18 -11.55 -5.95
N SER A 92 2.90 -12.61 -6.28
CA SER A 92 2.31 -13.77 -6.96
C SER A 92 1.25 -14.45 -6.08
N ALA A 93 1.59 -14.70 -4.82
CA ALA A 93 0.66 -15.24 -3.83
C ALA A 93 -0.56 -14.31 -3.64
N LEU A 94 -0.33 -12.99 -3.57
CA LEU A 94 -1.39 -11.99 -3.49
C LEU A 94 -2.38 -12.14 -4.66
N CYS A 95 -1.89 -12.20 -5.90
CA CYS A 95 -2.73 -12.32 -7.09
C CYS A 95 -3.56 -13.60 -7.08
N VAL A 96 -2.94 -14.73 -6.77
CA VAL A 96 -3.62 -16.04 -6.72
C VAL A 96 -4.75 -16.03 -5.70
N HIS A 97 -4.48 -15.54 -4.51
CA HIS A 97 -5.47 -15.52 -3.43
C HIS A 97 -6.58 -14.48 -3.64
N LEU A 98 -6.27 -13.31 -4.17
CA LEU A 98 -7.28 -12.32 -4.52
C LEU A 98 -8.24 -12.84 -5.60
N ASN A 99 -7.72 -13.51 -6.62
CA ASN A 99 -8.54 -14.13 -7.65
C ASN A 99 -9.49 -15.20 -7.09
N LYS A 100 -9.04 -15.91 -6.07
CA LYS A 100 -9.83 -16.95 -5.42
C LYS A 100 -10.90 -16.38 -4.49
N HIS A 101 -10.60 -15.31 -3.76
CA HIS A 101 -11.47 -14.78 -2.71
C HIS A 101 -12.33 -13.60 -3.14
N VAL A 102 -11.92 -12.83 -4.13
CA VAL A 102 -12.61 -11.65 -4.62
C VAL A 102 -13.03 -11.85 -6.06
N SER A 103 -14.23 -12.37 -6.26
CA SER A 103 -14.77 -12.66 -7.59
C SER A 103 -15.38 -11.44 -8.28
N LYS A 104 -15.93 -10.52 -7.51
CA LYS A 104 -16.56 -9.30 -8.03
C LYS A 104 -15.48 -8.22 -8.26
N ARG A 105 -15.56 -7.54 -9.41
CA ARG A 105 -14.68 -6.39 -9.69
C ARG A 105 -14.78 -5.35 -8.57
N SER A 106 -13.67 -5.02 -7.97
CA SER A 106 -13.56 -4.17 -6.79
C SER A 106 -12.51 -3.09 -6.98
N LEU A 107 -12.56 -2.05 -6.14
CA LEU A 107 -11.44 -1.14 -5.99
C LEU A 107 -10.45 -1.73 -4.99
N LEU A 108 -9.23 -1.96 -5.43
CA LEU A 108 -8.12 -2.38 -4.57
C LEU A 108 -7.23 -1.17 -4.27
N VAL A 109 -7.11 -0.83 -3.02
CA VAL A 109 -6.18 0.23 -2.57
C VAL A 109 -4.97 -0.47 -1.94
N LEU A 110 -3.90 -0.53 -2.71
CA LEU A 110 -2.67 -1.23 -2.33
C LEU A 110 -1.70 -0.26 -1.66
N TYR A 111 -1.39 -0.51 -0.41
CA TYR A 111 -0.38 0.22 0.36
C TYR A 111 0.92 -0.56 0.32
N THR A 112 1.89 -0.05 -0.39
CA THR A 112 3.20 -0.68 -0.59
C THR A 112 4.29 0.36 -0.76
N ASN A 113 5.51 -0.11 -0.90
CA ASN A 113 6.65 0.71 -1.25
C ASN A 113 7.59 -0.10 -2.13
N PHE A 114 8.43 0.58 -2.90
CA PHE A 114 9.51 -0.04 -3.67
C PHE A 114 10.81 0.69 -3.35
N SER A 115 11.83 -0.05 -3.00
CA SER A 115 13.15 0.51 -2.69
C SER A 115 13.93 0.88 -3.95
N SER A 116 13.57 0.30 -5.11
CA SER A 116 14.23 0.55 -6.39
C SER A 116 13.29 0.34 -7.57
N ILE A 117 13.65 0.90 -8.71
CA ILE A 117 12.93 0.68 -9.96
C ILE A 117 12.99 -0.79 -10.41
N GLY A 118 14.10 -1.47 -10.16
CA GLY A 118 14.24 -2.90 -10.44
C GLY A 118 13.29 -3.74 -9.59
N GLY A 119 13.10 -3.40 -8.32
CA GLY A 119 12.12 -4.01 -7.45
C GLY A 119 10.70 -3.83 -7.96
N MET A 120 10.34 -2.62 -8.38
CA MET A 120 9.03 -2.34 -8.98
C MET A 120 8.83 -3.11 -10.29
N ASN A 121 9.80 -3.11 -11.18
CA ASN A 121 9.69 -3.80 -12.47
C ASN A 121 9.45 -5.30 -12.33
N ARG A 122 10.02 -5.94 -11.32
CA ARG A 122 9.75 -7.36 -11.02
C ARG A 122 8.30 -7.62 -10.65
N GLN A 123 7.63 -6.66 -10.03
CA GLN A 123 6.25 -6.79 -9.57
C GLN A 123 5.22 -6.21 -10.55
N LEU A 124 5.67 -5.49 -11.57
CA LEU A 124 4.78 -4.75 -12.48
C LEU A 124 3.77 -5.64 -13.20
N SER A 125 4.16 -6.86 -13.59
CA SER A 125 3.25 -7.82 -14.23
C SER A 125 2.09 -8.22 -13.33
N TYR A 126 2.34 -8.41 -12.04
CA TYR A 126 1.30 -8.72 -11.05
C TYR A 126 0.37 -7.54 -10.81
N LEU A 127 0.90 -6.33 -10.73
CA LEU A 127 0.10 -5.11 -10.60
C LEU A 127 -0.81 -4.91 -11.81
N LYS A 128 -0.30 -5.13 -13.01
CA LYS A 128 -1.09 -5.08 -14.25
C LYS A 128 -2.19 -6.15 -14.26
N GLN A 129 -1.89 -7.36 -13.79
CA GLN A 129 -2.88 -8.42 -13.68
C GLN A 129 -4.01 -8.04 -12.72
N LEU A 130 -3.70 -7.49 -11.56
CA LEU A 130 -4.69 -7.00 -10.61
C LEU A 130 -5.55 -5.89 -11.21
N ASN A 131 -4.94 -4.97 -11.96
CA ASN A 131 -5.67 -3.86 -12.58
C ASN A 131 -6.57 -4.28 -13.75
N ARG A 132 -6.31 -5.42 -14.37
CA ARG A 132 -7.21 -5.99 -15.40
C ARG A 132 -8.49 -6.55 -14.79
N GLN A 133 -8.39 -7.17 -13.62
CA GLN A 133 -9.52 -7.84 -12.95
C GLN A 133 -10.30 -6.89 -12.03
N HIS A 134 -9.61 -5.93 -11.45
CA HIS A 134 -10.13 -4.93 -10.53
C HIS A 134 -9.71 -3.53 -10.97
N ARG A 135 -10.06 -2.53 -10.19
CA ARG A 135 -9.42 -1.22 -10.26
C ARG A 135 -8.33 -1.16 -9.21
N LEU A 136 -7.11 -0.88 -9.60
CA LEU A 136 -5.97 -0.79 -8.69
C LEU A 136 -5.56 0.66 -8.47
N LEU A 137 -5.54 1.08 -7.22
CA LEU A 137 -4.92 2.31 -6.75
C LEU A 137 -3.73 1.93 -5.87
N VAL A 138 -2.55 2.37 -6.25
CA VAL A 138 -1.33 2.12 -5.48
C VAL A 138 -0.97 3.35 -4.67
N VAL A 139 -0.82 3.18 -3.36
CA VAL A 139 -0.44 4.24 -2.43
C VAL A 139 1.02 4.04 -2.03
N PHE A 140 1.85 5.00 -2.39
CA PHE A 140 3.25 5.07 -1.99
C PHE A 140 3.45 6.12 -0.91
N PHE A 141 4.50 5.93 -0.14
CA PHE A 141 4.90 6.89 0.88
C PHE A 141 6.02 7.77 0.34
N GLU A 142 5.85 9.07 0.51
CA GLU A 142 6.85 10.05 0.15
C GLU A 142 7.93 10.14 1.24
N ASP A 143 9.18 10.14 0.81
CA ASP A 143 10.30 10.35 1.72
C ASP A 143 10.53 11.85 1.89
N VAL A 144 9.87 12.42 2.90
CA VAL A 144 9.95 13.86 3.21
C VAL A 144 11.33 14.22 3.71
N ASP A 145 11.95 13.37 4.52
CA ASP A 145 13.30 13.62 5.05
C ASP A 145 14.34 13.68 3.93
N LEU A 146 14.20 12.83 2.91
CA LEU A 146 15.05 12.87 1.72
C LEU A 146 14.86 14.17 0.95
N LYS A 147 13.62 14.63 0.78
CA LYS A 147 13.33 15.90 0.11
C LYS A 147 13.92 17.09 0.87
N GLU A 148 13.73 17.14 2.17
CA GLU A 148 14.28 18.20 3.02
C GLU A 148 15.81 18.20 2.99
N TYR A 149 16.43 17.03 3.01
CA TYR A 149 17.89 16.90 2.91
C TYR A 149 18.41 17.42 1.56
N ILE A 150 17.77 17.07 0.45
CA ILE A 150 18.16 17.53 -0.89
C ILE A 150 18.00 19.07 -1.03
N ALA A 151 17.00 19.64 -0.39
CA ALA A 151 16.75 21.08 -0.42
C ALA A 151 17.81 21.91 0.34
N GLN A 152 18.59 21.28 1.23
CA GLN A 152 19.66 21.93 1.97
C GLN A 152 20.96 22.00 1.13
N PRO A 153 21.70 23.11 1.15
CA PRO A 153 22.98 23.18 0.43
C PRO A 153 24.03 22.30 1.08
N ALA A 154 24.85 21.64 0.25
CA ALA A 154 25.99 20.86 0.69
C ALA A 154 27.06 21.81 1.28
N LYS A 155 27.61 21.45 2.45
CA LYS A 155 28.59 22.27 3.19
C LYS A 155 30.03 21.87 2.91
N ASP A 156 30.28 20.65 2.42
CA ASP A 156 31.60 20.09 2.14
C ASP A 156 31.55 19.07 1.01
N THR A 157 32.70 18.48 0.66
CA THR A 157 32.83 17.48 -0.40
C THR A 157 32.04 16.20 -0.07
N GLU A 158 32.08 15.74 1.16
CA GLU A 158 31.33 14.57 1.60
C GLU A 158 29.83 14.83 1.51
N GLY A 159 29.37 15.98 1.95
CA GLY A 159 27.98 16.42 1.81
C GLY A 159 27.52 16.49 0.36
N TYR A 160 28.40 16.93 -0.55
CA TYR A 160 28.10 16.93 -1.98
C TYR A 160 27.87 15.52 -2.53
N TYR A 161 28.72 14.55 -2.20
CA TYR A 161 28.52 13.16 -2.61
C TYR A 161 27.25 12.55 -2.04
N ARG A 162 26.94 12.82 -0.79
CA ARG A 162 25.68 12.38 -0.17
C ARG A 162 24.47 12.98 -0.86
N HIS A 163 24.52 14.25 -1.28
CA HIS A 163 23.46 14.90 -2.06
C HIS A 163 23.26 14.25 -3.42
N VAL A 164 24.33 13.91 -4.13
CA VAL A 164 24.24 13.22 -5.43
C VAL A 164 23.54 11.87 -5.30
N ILE A 165 23.88 11.09 -4.26
CA ILE A 165 23.22 9.81 -3.97
C ILE A 165 21.75 10.03 -3.62
N ALA A 166 21.41 11.01 -2.78
CA ALA A 166 20.05 11.33 -2.40
C ALA A 166 19.19 11.75 -3.60
N GLU A 167 19.72 12.57 -4.51
CA GLU A 167 19.06 12.97 -5.74
C GLU A 167 18.79 11.78 -6.66
N LYS A 168 19.73 10.82 -6.73
CA LYS A 168 19.53 9.59 -7.48
C LYS A 168 18.35 8.77 -6.94
N PHE A 169 18.26 8.59 -5.63
CA PHE A 169 17.12 7.92 -5.00
C PHE A 169 15.80 8.63 -5.27
N ALA A 170 15.77 9.95 -5.14
CA ALA A 170 14.58 10.74 -5.44
C ALA A 170 14.16 10.62 -6.91
N TYR A 171 15.12 10.58 -7.83
CA TYR A 171 14.86 10.37 -9.25
C TYR A 171 14.27 8.98 -9.52
N GLU A 172 14.83 7.92 -8.94
CA GLU A 172 14.28 6.56 -9.05
C GLU A 172 12.84 6.48 -8.53
N LYS A 173 12.54 7.11 -7.40
CA LYS A 173 11.18 7.19 -6.86
C LYS A 173 10.21 7.86 -7.83
N ARG A 174 10.60 8.96 -8.45
CA ARG A 174 9.78 9.63 -9.48
C ARG A 174 9.55 8.74 -10.71
N LEU A 175 10.56 7.98 -11.13
CA LEU A 175 10.41 7.01 -12.22
C LEU A 175 9.41 5.91 -11.87
N ILE A 176 9.46 5.39 -10.65
CA ILE A 176 8.50 4.39 -10.15
C ILE A 176 7.07 4.93 -10.26
N VAL A 177 6.82 6.12 -9.75
CA VAL A 177 5.49 6.74 -9.80
C VAL A 177 5.02 6.96 -11.23
N SER A 178 5.89 7.43 -12.12
CA SER A 178 5.52 7.69 -13.52
C SER A 178 5.30 6.42 -14.35
N THR A 179 5.90 5.29 -13.94
CA THR A 179 5.75 4.01 -14.64
C THR A 179 4.45 3.29 -14.26
N LEU A 180 3.94 3.52 -13.07
CA LEU A 180 2.69 2.95 -12.59
C LEU A 180 1.47 3.73 -13.06
#